data_bcdb8b890dcb3834a382173634912fbc
#
_entry.id   bcdb8b890dcb3834a382173634912fbc
#
_cell.length_a   1.000
_cell.length_b   1.000
_cell.length_c   1.000
_cell.angle_alpha   90.00
_cell.angle_beta   90.00
_cell.angle_gamma   90.00
#
_symmetry.space_group_name_H-M   'P 1'
#
loop_
_entity.id
_entity.type
_entity.pdbx_description
1 polymer ?
#
loop_
_entity_poly.entity_id
_entity_poly.type
_entity_poly.pdbx_seq_one_letter_code
_entity_poly.pdbx_strand_id
1 'polypeptide(L)'
;MKRTSLLVGMLLAATLAFAADAPSPLQMNQKDPSKAPKIYVIPMGLDGNGQIGSDIRLSIYEKVAKDVKEKKPDLIIFQMESADGKTGKTYLGNDDRSEKGRIDFEDARKMVDLLKLDLGDIAQVMWVKDSVGFSTAIALAWPDLYMTSNARLWGMSRVMEFVRHPDPEVVRKFLAAWTGIANGFLRRGGYPPELGLAMMRPEKTLSVSWNGRNLVWRDDTKGTFLVDGDELTVANFDAKTAEDLGLCDGIADSVEDLMFLLGYREWDDSLCKNNQDGTKIVGDYILDWRKAFAKSTESFAEYEKFSADPKKMNSAKQALERVRDAMKKYPAVEFRWKSERGLSLDVVEKLLLELKEKSKSGSGGGGGGGLGGR
;
A
#
# COMPACT_ATOMS: atom_id res chain seq x y z
N MET A 1 -14.53 -6.85 78.33
CA MET A 1 -15.69 -7.11 77.44
C MET A 1 -15.27 -6.79 76.01
N LYS A 2 -14.97 -7.83 75.23
CA LYS A 2 -15.75 -8.27 74.07
C LYS A 2 -15.75 -7.24 72.93
N ARG A 3 -15.03 -7.59 71.93
CA ARG A 3 -15.36 -8.23 70.62
C ARG A 3 -15.14 -7.27 69.47
N THR A 4 -14.27 -7.71 68.58
CA THR A 4 -14.43 -7.91 67.16
C THR A 4 -14.37 -6.68 66.26
N SER A 5 -13.33 -6.68 65.43
CA SER A 5 -13.53 -6.78 64.02
C SER A 5 -12.21 -7.06 63.29
N LEU A 6 -11.99 -8.29 63.13
CA LEU A 6 -11.28 -8.89 62.01
C LEU A 6 -12.24 -8.80 60.84
N LEU A 7 -11.90 -8.06 59.79
CA LEU A 7 -12.45 -8.19 58.44
C LEU A 7 -12.22 -6.90 57.63
N VAL A 8 -11.06 -6.70 57.07
CA VAL A 8 -10.81 -6.02 55.79
C VAL A 8 -9.36 -6.27 55.42
N GLY A 9 -9.05 -7.46 55.10
CA GLY A 9 -7.73 -7.87 54.65
C GLY A 9 -7.82 -8.89 53.55
N MET A 10 -8.81 -8.74 52.70
CA MET A 10 -8.98 -9.65 51.54
C MET A 10 -9.79 -8.93 50.48
N LEU A 11 -9.11 -8.17 49.63
CA LEU A 11 -9.57 -7.79 48.29
C LEU A 11 -8.62 -6.78 47.67
N LEU A 12 -7.42 -7.19 47.32
CA LEU A 12 -6.61 -6.52 46.30
C LEU A 12 -5.47 -7.45 45.83
N ALA A 13 -5.84 -8.70 45.59
CA ALA A 13 -5.06 -9.63 44.81
C ALA A 13 -5.92 -10.05 43.61
N ALA A 14 -6.41 -9.05 42.88
CA ALA A 14 -7.14 -9.27 41.64
C ALA A 14 -6.36 -8.61 40.52
N THR A 15 -5.72 -9.49 39.74
CA THR A 15 -5.50 -9.36 38.33
C THR A 15 -4.57 -8.21 37.87
N LEU A 16 -3.29 -8.35 38.19
CA LEU A 16 -2.32 -8.23 37.14
C LEU A 16 -2.41 -9.54 36.32
N ALA A 17 -3.49 -9.71 35.60
CA ALA A 17 -3.44 -10.53 34.41
C ALA A 17 -2.48 -9.78 33.49
N PHE A 18 -1.21 -10.18 33.51
CA PHE A 18 -0.33 -10.00 32.38
C PHE A 18 -1.19 -10.34 31.15
N ALA A 19 -1.39 -9.38 30.28
CA ALA A 19 -1.64 -9.72 28.89
C ALA A 19 -0.40 -10.54 28.53
N ALA A 20 -0.49 -11.86 28.63
CA ALA A 20 0.42 -12.75 27.97
C ALA A 20 0.42 -12.24 26.55
N ASP A 21 1.61 -11.87 26.06
CA ASP A 21 1.77 -11.46 24.67
C ASP A 21 0.95 -12.43 23.83
N ALA A 22 -0.07 -11.89 23.16
CA ALA A 22 -0.87 -12.76 22.30
C ALA A 22 0.13 -13.39 21.34
N PRO A 23 0.19 -14.71 21.24
CA PRO A 23 1.18 -15.37 20.39
C PRO A 23 1.06 -14.78 18.98
N SER A 24 2.20 -14.54 18.32
CA SER A 24 2.17 -14.04 16.96
C SER A 24 1.28 -14.93 16.08
N PRO A 25 0.69 -14.41 15.01
CA PRO A 25 -0.08 -15.21 14.07
C PRO A 25 0.67 -16.45 13.57
N LEU A 26 1.98 -16.34 13.41
CA LEU A 26 2.87 -17.47 13.11
C LEU A 26 2.83 -18.55 14.20
N GLN A 27 2.93 -18.15 15.47
CA GLN A 27 2.88 -19.09 16.59
C GLN A 27 1.51 -19.76 16.74
N MET A 28 0.41 -19.03 16.47
CA MET A 28 -0.94 -19.58 16.55
C MET A 28 -1.26 -20.57 15.42
N ASN A 29 -0.72 -20.29 14.22
CA ASN A 29 -1.02 -21.08 13.02
C ASN A 29 0.06 -22.11 12.68
N GLN A 30 1.09 -22.23 13.50
CA GLN A 30 2.15 -23.22 13.29
C GLN A 30 1.56 -24.62 13.42
N LYS A 31 1.31 -25.23 12.28
CA LYS A 31 0.98 -26.64 12.22
C LYS A 31 2.17 -27.48 12.62
N ASP A 32 2.67 -28.30 12.67
CA ASP A 32 3.83 -29.06 13.09
C ASP A 32 5.12 -28.44 12.50
N PRO A 33 6.01 -27.85 13.33
CA PRO A 33 7.27 -27.28 12.85
C PRO A 33 8.24 -28.31 12.25
N SER A 34 7.96 -29.62 12.43
CA SER A 34 8.73 -30.70 11.80
C SER A 34 8.33 -30.93 10.34
N LYS A 35 7.21 -30.35 9.86
CA LYS A 35 6.77 -30.48 8.49
C LYS A 35 7.20 -29.27 7.69
N ALA A 36 7.77 -29.49 6.52
CA ALA A 36 8.11 -28.47 5.55
C ALA A 36 6.85 -27.67 5.17
N PRO A 37 6.75 -26.36 5.52
CA PRO A 37 5.58 -25.57 5.19
C PRO A 37 5.53 -25.32 3.68
N LYS A 38 4.34 -25.37 3.10
CA LYS A 38 4.11 -24.91 1.73
C LYS A 38 4.02 -23.40 1.73
N ILE A 39 4.97 -22.73 1.08
CA ILE A 39 5.03 -21.27 1.01
C ILE A 39 4.29 -20.72 -0.21
N TYR A 40 3.76 -19.49 -0.06
CA TYR A 40 3.10 -18.72 -1.10
C TYR A 40 3.55 -17.27 -1.02
N VAL A 41 4.22 -16.77 -2.06
CA VAL A 41 4.73 -15.40 -2.11
C VAL A 41 3.69 -14.47 -2.75
N ILE A 42 3.45 -13.34 -2.10
CA ILE A 42 2.57 -12.27 -2.59
C ILE A 42 3.38 -10.99 -2.71
N PRO A 43 3.82 -10.59 -3.90
CA PRO A 43 4.54 -9.34 -4.07
C PRO A 43 3.61 -8.14 -3.88
N MET A 44 4.12 -7.12 -3.19
CA MET A 44 3.54 -5.79 -3.07
C MET A 44 4.46 -4.79 -3.76
N GLY A 45 4.41 -4.80 -5.08
CA GLY A 45 5.29 -4.10 -5.99
C GLY A 45 6.06 -5.05 -6.91
N LEU A 46 6.68 -4.49 -7.92
CA LEU A 46 7.53 -5.18 -8.88
C LEU A 46 8.71 -4.29 -9.23
N ASP A 47 9.91 -4.87 -9.25
CA ASP A 47 11.14 -4.17 -9.63
C ASP A 47 11.41 -2.87 -8.85
N GLY A 48 11.13 -2.87 -7.56
CA GLY A 48 11.34 -1.72 -6.68
C GLY A 48 10.32 -0.59 -6.83
N ASN A 49 9.30 -0.73 -7.66
CA ASN A 49 8.39 0.34 -8.05
C ASN A 49 6.92 0.05 -7.74
N GLY A 50 6.63 -0.50 -6.59
CA GLY A 50 5.25 -0.78 -6.17
C GLY A 50 4.44 0.50 -5.92
N GLN A 51 3.47 0.75 -6.78
CA GLN A 51 2.61 1.94 -6.72
C GLN A 51 1.31 1.66 -6.00
N ILE A 52 1.05 2.38 -4.91
CA ILE A 52 -0.24 2.28 -4.23
C ILE A 52 -1.33 2.95 -5.08
N GLY A 53 -2.43 2.22 -5.27
CA GLY A 53 -3.56 2.64 -6.11
C GLY A 53 -3.48 2.15 -7.56
N SER A 54 -2.31 1.72 -8.03
CA SER A 54 -2.16 1.08 -9.34
C SER A 54 -1.60 -0.33 -9.26
N ASP A 55 -0.38 -0.53 -8.76
CA ASP A 55 0.22 -1.86 -8.59
C ASP A 55 -0.31 -2.54 -7.32
N ILE A 56 -0.40 -1.76 -6.23
CA ILE A 56 -0.88 -2.21 -4.93
C ILE A 56 -2.31 -1.67 -4.75
N ARG A 57 -3.30 -2.52 -5.02
CA ARG A 57 -4.72 -2.17 -4.93
C ARG A 57 -5.61 -3.37 -4.67
N LEU A 58 -6.77 -3.14 -4.05
CA LEU A 58 -7.71 -4.16 -3.63
C LEU A 58 -8.05 -5.17 -4.73
N SER A 59 -8.40 -4.70 -5.93
CA SER A 59 -8.93 -5.55 -7.00
C SER A 59 -7.98 -6.64 -7.50
N ILE A 60 -6.66 -6.49 -7.33
CA ILE A 60 -5.71 -7.54 -7.66
C ILE A 60 -5.53 -8.51 -6.50
N TYR A 61 -5.53 -8.00 -5.26
CA TYR A 61 -5.38 -8.86 -4.08
C TYR A 61 -6.63 -9.67 -3.76
N GLU A 62 -7.82 -9.26 -4.24
CA GLU A 62 -9.02 -10.12 -4.25
C GLU A 62 -8.80 -11.40 -5.07
N LYS A 63 -8.14 -11.28 -6.23
CA LYS A 63 -7.78 -12.44 -7.07
C LYS A 63 -6.73 -13.32 -6.39
N VAL A 64 -5.71 -12.68 -5.80
CA VAL A 64 -4.67 -13.38 -5.04
C VAL A 64 -5.27 -14.12 -3.86
N ALA A 65 -6.15 -13.47 -3.09
CA ALA A 65 -6.81 -14.11 -1.94
C ALA A 65 -7.64 -15.33 -2.34
N LYS A 66 -8.31 -15.27 -3.48
CA LYS A 66 -9.03 -16.42 -4.03
C LYS A 66 -8.08 -17.57 -4.38
N ASP A 67 -6.97 -17.28 -5.05
CA ASP A 67 -5.97 -18.28 -5.42
C ASP A 67 -5.31 -18.91 -4.18
N VAL A 68 -5.00 -18.10 -3.16
CA VAL A 68 -4.50 -18.59 -1.86
C VAL A 68 -5.47 -19.58 -1.22
N LYS A 69 -6.78 -19.24 -1.20
CA LYS A 69 -7.81 -20.12 -0.64
C LYS A 69 -7.93 -21.45 -1.39
N GLU A 70 -7.69 -21.45 -2.70
CA GLU A 70 -7.68 -22.66 -3.54
C GLU A 70 -6.43 -23.53 -3.28
N LYS A 71 -5.26 -22.89 -3.14
CA LYS A 71 -3.95 -23.59 -3.02
C LYS A 71 -3.60 -24.01 -1.60
N LYS A 72 -4.21 -23.35 -0.61
CA LYS A 72 -4.06 -23.66 0.82
C LYS A 72 -2.60 -23.80 1.26
N PRO A 73 -1.80 -22.73 1.12
CA PRO A 73 -0.43 -22.76 1.65
C PRO A 73 -0.45 -22.80 3.19
N ASP A 74 0.69 -23.15 3.77
CA ASP A 74 0.88 -23.12 5.22
C ASP A 74 1.44 -21.77 5.68
N LEU A 75 2.16 -21.05 4.81
CA LEU A 75 2.77 -19.75 5.08
C LEU A 75 2.62 -18.81 3.88
N ILE A 76 2.15 -17.59 4.13
CA ILE A 76 2.12 -16.50 3.16
C ILE A 76 3.27 -15.53 3.47
N ILE A 77 4.07 -15.24 2.45
CA ILE A 77 5.15 -14.24 2.51
C ILE A 77 4.71 -13.03 1.67
N PHE A 78 4.32 -11.92 2.33
CA PHE A 78 4.11 -10.66 1.66
C PHE A 78 5.45 -9.99 1.42
N GLN A 79 5.79 -9.72 0.16
CA GLN A 79 7.04 -9.11 -0.22
C GLN A 79 6.81 -7.65 -0.61
N MET A 80 7.12 -6.72 0.30
CA MET A 80 6.96 -5.28 0.06
C MET A 80 8.16 -4.72 -0.69
N GLU A 81 7.91 -4.17 -1.87
CA GLU A 81 8.92 -3.57 -2.73
C GLU A 81 8.36 -2.31 -3.38
N SER A 82 8.28 -1.24 -2.58
CA SER A 82 7.61 0.02 -2.92
C SER A 82 8.54 1.22 -2.80
N ALA A 83 9.78 1.06 -3.27
CA ALA A 83 10.74 2.14 -3.44
C ALA A 83 11.89 1.70 -4.32
N ASP A 84 12.45 2.61 -5.10
CA ASP A 84 13.68 2.35 -5.83
C ASP A 84 14.89 2.43 -4.89
N GLY A 85 15.42 1.28 -4.52
CA GLY A 85 16.59 1.17 -3.65
C GLY A 85 17.86 1.82 -4.22
N LYS A 86 17.97 1.98 -5.54
CA LYS A 86 19.15 2.58 -6.18
C LYS A 86 19.12 4.10 -6.12
N THR A 87 17.97 4.73 -6.33
CA THR A 87 17.87 6.19 -6.40
C THR A 87 17.37 6.81 -5.11
N GLY A 88 16.92 6.03 -4.14
CA GLY A 88 16.24 6.52 -2.94
C GLY A 88 14.92 7.20 -3.23
N LYS A 89 14.50 7.21 -4.49
CA LYS A 89 13.23 7.78 -4.90
C LYS A 89 12.12 6.89 -4.44
N THR A 90 11.20 7.47 -3.72
CA THR A 90 9.95 6.80 -3.42
C THR A 90 9.10 6.79 -4.66
N TYR A 91 8.21 5.85 -4.75
CA TYR A 91 7.21 5.88 -5.79
C TYR A 91 6.32 7.14 -5.73
N LEU A 92 6.14 7.71 -4.55
CA LEU A 92 5.46 8.98 -4.32
C LEU A 92 6.40 10.19 -4.48
N GLY A 93 7.70 9.98 -4.65
CA GLY A 93 8.72 11.00 -4.74
C GLY A 93 9.53 10.97 -6.03
N ASN A 94 9.08 10.26 -7.04
CA ASN A 94 9.68 10.37 -8.35
C ASN A 94 9.54 11.80 -8.87
N ASP A 95 10.58 12.26 -9.57
CA ASP A 95 10.55 13.52 -10.32
C ASP A 95 9.46 13.54 -11.40
N ASP A 96 8.74 12.46 -11.55
CA ASP A 96 7.54 12.39 -12.36
C ASP A 96 6.47 13.25 -11.69
N ARG A 97 6.46 14.51 -12.10
CA ARG A 97 5.48 15.52 -11.67
C ARG A 97 4.02 15.10 -11.93
N SER A 98 3.85 14.00 -12.65
CA SER A 98 2.57 13.37 -12.95
C SER A 98 1.97 12.66 -11.74
N GLU A 99 2.77 12.30 -10.73
CA GLU A 99 2.28 11.64 -9.52
C GLU A 99 1.59 12.58 -8.53
N LYS A 100 0.74 13.43 -8.99
CA LYS A 100 -0.27 14.06 -8.14
C LYS A 100 -1.34 13.04 -7.74
N GLY A 101 -0.91 11.79 -7.52
CA GLY A 101 -1.77 10.67 -7.25
C GLY A 101 -2.50 10.82 -5.92
N ARG A 102 -3.79 10.80 -5.97
CA ARG A 102 -4.60 10.59 -4.78
C ARG A 102 -4.44 9.13 -4.41
N ILE A 103 -3.77 8.86 -3.29
CA ILE A 103 -3.80 7.52 -2.71
C ILE A 103 -5.26 7.24 -2.34
N ASP A 104 -5.79 6.14 -2.81
CA ASP A 104 -7.09 5.66 -2.36
C ASP A 104 -6.90 4.86 -1.06
N PHE A 105 -7.08 5.54 0.05
CA PHE A 105 -6.89 4.95 1.37
C PHE A 105 -7.94 3.93 1.74
N GLU A 106 -9.13 4.12 1.25
CA GLU A 106 -10.20 3.18 1.50
C GLU A 106 -9.92 1.88 0.74
N ASP A 107 -9.37 1.96 -0.47
CA ASP A 107 -8.90 0.80 -1.24
C ASP A 107 -7.77 0.08 -0.48
N ALA A 108 -6.77 0.83 0.00
CA ALA A 108 -5.67 0.27 0.79
C ALA A 108 -6.15 -0.34 2.12
N ARG A 109 -7.08 0.30 2.83
CA ARG A 109 -7.65 -0.24 4.06
C ARG A 109 -8.39 -1.54 3.81
N LYS A 110 -9.27 -1.58 2.81
CA LYS A 110 -10.00 -2.80 2.43
C LYS A 110 -9.07 -3.92 1.99
N MET A 111 -8.00 -3.58 1.28
CA MET A 111 -6.98 -4.55 0.88
C MET A 111 -6.30 -5.17 2.09
N VAL A 112 -5.85 -4.36 3.06
CA VAL A 112 -5.24 -4.89 4.29
C VAL A 112 -6.26 -5.71 5.10
N ASP A 113 -7.53 -5.25 5.18
CA ASP A 113 -8.59 -6.02 5.82
C ASP A 113 -8.78 -7.39 5.15
N LEU A 114 -8.88 -7.44 3.83
CA LEU A 114 -8.97 -8.67 3.05
C LEU A 114 -7.83 -9.62 3.36
N LEU A 115 -6.58 -9.13 3.29
CA LEU A 115 -5.40 -9.98 3.46
C LEU A 115 -5.23 -10.47 4.89
N LYS A 116 -5.53 -9.64 5.88
CA LYS A 116 -5.37 -10.01 7.30
C LYS A 116 -6.55 -10.76 7.90
N LEU A 117 -7.77 -10.46 7.47
CA LEU A 117 -8.98 -11.08 8.05
C LEU A 117 -9.40 -12.32 7.26
N ASP A 118 -9.47 -12.20 5.92
CA ASP A 118 -9.95 -13.31 5.08
C ASP A 118 -8.92 -14.43 4.91
N LEU A 119 -7.63 -14.13 5.11
CA LEU A 119 -6.53 -15.09 5.09
C LEU A 119 -5.91 -15.29 6.49
N GLY A 120 -6.57 -14.84 7.54
CA GLY A 120 -6.07 -14.84 8.91
C GLY A 120 -5.82 -16.23 9.51
N ASP A 121 -6.42 -17.26 8.93
CA ASP A 121 -6.21 -18.67 9.34
C ASP A 121 -4.87 -19.26 8.83
N ILE A 122 -4.15 -18.52 7.97
CA ILE A 122 -2.86 -18.93 7.42
C ILE A 122 -1.79 -18.05 8.05
N ALA A 123 -0.65 -18.65 8.42
CA ALA A 123 0.50 -17.89 8.92
C ALA A 123 0.97 -16.86 7.89
N GLN A 124 1.27 -15.64 8.33
CA GLN A 124 1.60 -14.51 7.47
C GLN A 124 2.83 -13.80 7.98
N VAL A 125 3.75 -13.48 7.08
CA VAL A 125 4.89 -12.62 7.37
C VAL A 125 4.97 -11.50 6.36
N MET A 126 5.41 -10.32 6.80
CA MET A 126 5.78 -9.20 5.94
C MET A 126 7.29 -9.18 5.78
N TRP A 127 7.76 -9.34 4.56
CA TRP A 127 9.16 -9.23 4.20
C TRP A 127 9.40 -7.96 3.38
N VAL A 128 10.00 -6.97 4.00
CA VAL A 128 10.24 -5.66 3.40
C VAL A 128 11.58 -5.68 2.69
N LYS A 129 11.57 -5.57 1.37
CA LYS A 129 12.77 -5.34 0.55
C LYS A 129 13.09 -3.86 0.46
N ASP A 130 12.09 -3.02 0.33
CA ASP A 130 12.17 -1.57 0.52
C ASP A 130 10.77 -0.98 0.63
N SER A 131 10.58 0.01 1.49
CA SER A 131 9.28 0.64 1.69
C SER A 131 9.43 2.10 2.06
N VAL A 132 8.94 2.96 1.16
CA VAL A 132 8.99 4.40 1.37
C VAL A 132 7.66 5.04 1.01
N GLY A 133 7.15 5.89 1.89
CA GLY A 133 5.85 6.51 1.74
C GLY A 133 4.74 5.73 2.48
N PHE A 134 3.54 5.71 1.91
CA PHE A 134 2.40 5.05 2.55
C PHE A 134 2.52 3.52 2.61
N SER A 135 3.32 2.92 1.75
CA SER A 135 3.64 1.49 1.82
C SER A 135 4.24 1.09 3.16
N THR A 136 4.98 1.99 3.82
CA THR A 136 5.51 1.79 5.17
C THR A 136 4.39 1.57 6.20
N ALA A 137 3.32 2.34 6.13
CA ALA A 137 2.16 2.12 6.99
C ALA A 137 1.47 0.79 6.70
N ILE A 138 1.41 0.38 5.43
CA ILE A 138 0.86 -0.93 5.03
C ILE A 138 1.75 -2.04 5.59
N ALA A 139 3.07 -1.96 5.42
CA ALA A 139 4.01 -2.97 5.92
C ALA A 139 3.88 -3.16 7.45
N LEU A 140 3.78 -2.05 8.18
CA LEU A 140 3.58 -2.06 9.63
C LEU A 140 2.18 -2.53 10.09
N ALA A 141 1.32 -3.00 9.19
CA ALA A 141 0.09 -3.67 9.57
C ALA A 141 0.31 -5.15 9.98
N TRP A 142 1.49 -5.71 9.73
CA TRP A 142 1.86 -7.08 10.12
C TRP A 142 2.77 -7.07 11.36
N PRO A 143 2.48 -7.90 12.36
CA PRO A 143 3.33 -8.01 13.54
C PRO A 143 4.65 -8.74 13.25
N ASP A 144 4.61 -9.78 12.41
CA ASP A 144 5.78 -10.54 12.01
C ASP A 144 6.41 -9.88 10.78
N LEU A 145 7.39 -9.01 11.01
CA LEU A 145 8.02 -8.18 9.99
C LEU A 145 9.52 -8.48 9.91
N TYR A 146 9.99 -8.76 8.70
CA TYR A 146 11.40 -8.98 8.38
C TYR A 146 11.84 -7.98 7.32
N MET A 147 13.12 -7.65 7.29
CA MET A 147 13.68 -6.68 6.36
C MET A 147 14.89 -7.24 5.63
N THR A 148 15.14 -6.83 4.40
CA THR A 148 16.46 -7.02 3.81
C THR A 148 17.45 -6.03 4.40
N SER A 149 18.74 -6.31 4.34
CA SER A 149 19.80 -5.48 4.94
C SER A 149 19.82 -4.03 4.44
N ASN A 150 19.34 -3.80 3.22
CA ASN A 150 19.25 -2.48 2.60
C ASN A 150 17.84 -1.87 2.65
N ALA A 151 16.90 -2.54 3.29
CA ALA A 151 15.51 -2.08 3.36
C ALA A 151 15.34 -0.84 4.24
N ARG A 152 14.32 -0.09 3.92
CA ARG A 152 13.91 1.11 4.64
C ARG A 152 12.44 1.06 5.00
N LEU A 153 12.12 1.66 6.14
CA LEU A 153 10.76 2.03 6.55
C LEU A 153 10.73 3.56 6.68
N TRP A 154 10.58 4.24 5.55
CA TRP A 154 10.78 5.69 5.47
C TRP A 154 9.55 6.42 4.93
N GLY A 155 9.53 7.73 5.18
CA GLY A 155 8.74 8.69 4.44
C GLY A 155 7.23 8.57 4.59
N MET A 156 6.71 8.02 5.69
CA MET A 156 5.26 7.97 5.92
C MET A 156 4.61 9.35 5.83
N SER A 157 5.29 10.41 6.24
CA SER A 157 4.83 11.80 6.16
C SER A 157 4.68 12.33 4.74
N ARG A 158 5.34 11.73 3.75
CA ARG A 158 5.30 12.20 2.35
C ARG A 158 3.90 12.21 1.73
N VAL A 159 3.00 11.44 2.27
CA VAL A 159 1.57 11.53 1.98
C VAL A 159 1.05 12.96 2.10
N MET A 160 1.61 13.76 3.00
CA MET A 160 1.21 15.15 3.22
C MET A 160 1.63 16.09 2.09
N GLU A 161 2.64 15.74 1.31
CA GLU A 161 3.10 16.53 0.16
C GLU A 161 2.00 16.63 -0.92
N PHE A 162 1.04 15.71 -0.92
CA PHE A 162 -0.09 15.68 -1.86
C PHE A 162 -1.29 16.49 -1.37
N VAL A 163 -1.33 16.88 -0.09
CA VAL A 163 -2.39 17.72 0.46
C VAL A 163 -2.06 19.18 0.17
N ARG A 164 -2.39 19.64 -1.02
CA ARG A 164 -2.27 21.06 -1.40
C ARG A 164 -3.65 21.71 -1.34
N HIS A 165 -3.90 22.43 -0.28
CA HIS A 165 -5.12 23.23 -0.15
C HIS A 165 -4.75 24.64 0.35
N PRO A 166 -5.36 25.72 -0.18
CA PRO A 166 -5.06 27.09 0.26
C PRO A 166 -5.49 27.37 1.70
N ASP A 167 -6.47 26.60 2.21
CA ASP A 167 -6.93 26.73 3.60
C ASP A 167 -6.14 25.80 4.52
N PRO A 168 -5.36 26.34 5.49
CA PRO A 168 -4.58 25.55 6.45
C PRO A 168 -5.43 24.64 7.33
N GLU A 169 -6.68 25.00 7.62
CA GLU A 169 -7.59 24.14 8.40
C GLU A 169 -7.96 22.88 7.66
N VAL A 170 -8.13 22.96 6.35
CA VAL A 170 -8.37 21.79 5.50
C VAL A 170 -7.14 20.89 5.50
N VAL A 171 -5.94 21.46 5.35
CA VAL A 171 -4.67 20.71 5.43
C VAL A 171 -4.55 19.99 6.78
N ARG A 172 -4.83 20.70 7.88
CA ARG A 172 -4.78 20.12 9.23
C ARG A 172 -5.75 18.96 9.42
N LYS A 173 -6.98 19.06 8.87
CA LYS A 173 -7.97 17.98 8.92
C LYS A 173 -7.54 16.76 8.11
N PHE A 174 -6.95 16.97 6.96
CA PHE A 174 -6.38 15.87 6.17
C PHE A 174 -5.23 15.20 6.90
N LEU A 175 -4.30 15.95 7.49
CA LEU A 175 -3.21 15.40 8.28
C LEU A 175 -3.72 14.55 9.44
N ALA A 176 -4.74 15.03 10.17
CA ALA A 176 -5.34 14.27 11.25
C ALA A 176 -5.98 12.95 10.76
N ALA A 177 -6.71 12.99 9.66
CA ALA A 177 -7.31 11.79 9.05
C ALA A 177 -6.23 10.77 8.63
N TRP A 178 -5.17 11.25 8.00
CA TRP A 178 -4.05 10.42 7.58
C TRP A 178 -3.32 9.75 8.72
N THR A 179 -2.97 10.54 9.73
CA THR A 179 -2.34 10.03 10.94
C THR A 179 -3.22 8.97 11.60
N GLY A 180 -4.55 9.20 11.60
CA GLY A 180 -5.51 8.22 12.11
C GLY A 180 -5.51 6.90 11.33
N ILE A 181 -5.46 6.96 9.99
CA ILE A 181 -5.42 5.76 9.14
C ILE A 181 -4.09 5.01 9.32
N ALA A 182 -2.96 5.72 9.27
CA ALA A 182 -1.65 5.13 9.49
C ALA A 182 -1.56 4.44 10.85
N ASN A 183 -1.97 5.12 11.93
CA ASN A 183 -2.03 4.52 13.26
C ASN A 183 -2.99 3.32 13.34
N GLY A 184 -4.04 3.30 12.52
CA GLY A 184 -4.91 2.13 12.39
C GLY A 184 -4.17 0.90 11.86
N PHE A 185 -3.26 1.07 10.90
CA PHE A 185 -2.41 -0.02 10.39
C PHE A 185 -1.36 -0.44 11.42
N LEU A 186 -0.63 0.51 12.01
CA LEU A 186 0.36 0.20 13.03
C LEU A 186 -0.24 -0.55 14.23
N ARG A 187 -1.43 -0.14 14.68
CA ARG A 187 -2.13 -0.84 15.77
C ARG A 187 -2.47 -2.29 15.42
N ARG A 188 -2.78 -2.58 14.15
CA ARG A 188 -3.01 -3.96 13.69
C ARG A 188 -1.76 -4.82 13.72
N GLY A 189 -0.60 -4.21 13.48
CA GLY A 189 0.70 -4.83 13.63
C GLY A 189 1.21 -4.89 15.07
N GLY A 190 0.45 -4.35 16.03
CA GLY A 190 0.87 -4.32 17.44
C GLY A 190 1.82 -3.19 17.80
N TYR A 191 2.06 -2.26 16.89
CA TYR A 191 2.96 -1.12 17.11
C TYR A 191 2.28 0.01 17.89
N PRO A 192 3.03 0.74 18.72
CA PRO A 192 2.49 1.81 19.54
C PRO A 192 2.17 3.05 18.71
N PRO A 193 1.16 3.85 19.12
CA PRO A 193 0.76 5.05 18.37
C PRO A 193 1.83 6.14 18.33
N GLU A 194 2.73 6.21 19.30
CA GLU A 194 3.86 7.16 19.36
C GLU A 194 4.77 7.00 18.15
N LEU A 195 5.04 5.76 17.75
CA LEU A 195 5.81 5.44 16.56
C LEU A 195 5.17 6.04 15.29
N GLY A 196 3.88 5.77 15.09
CA GLY A 196 3.17 6.29 13.92
C GLY A 196 3.07 7.81 13.91
N LEU A 197 2.92 8.43 15.08
CA LEU A 197 2.92 9.90 15.21
C LEU A 197 4.28 10.48 14.78
N ALA A 198 5.39 9.94 15.27
CA ALA A 198 6.72 10.43 14.93
C ALA A 198 7.11 10.16 13.47
N MET A 199 6.63 9.07 12.86
CA MET A 199 6.84 8.79 11.45
C MET A 199 6.00 9.68 10.51
N MET A 200 4.97 10.34 11.03
CA MET A 200 4.03 11.16 10.25
C MET A 200 4.19 12.66 10.49
N ARG A 201 4.67 13.07 11.65
CA ARG A 201 4.59 14.45 12.11
C ARG A 201 5.95 14.95 12.59
N PRO A 202 6.57 15.91 11.88
CA PRO A 202 7.90 16.41 12.23
C PRO A 202 7.99 16.98 13.65
N GLU A 203 6.91 17.59 14.15
CA GLU A 203 6.86 18.16 15.51
C GLU A 203 6.79 17.09 16.61
N LYS A 204 6.82 15.80 16.26
CA LYS A 204 6.82 14.70 17.21
C LYS A 204 8.19 14.06 17.30
N THR A 205 8.80 14.19 18.44
CA THR A 205 10.05 13.51 18.75
C THR A 205 9.80 12.06 19.16
N LEU A 206 10.81 11.22 19.04
CA LEU A 206 10.72 9.81 19.36
C LEU A 206 11.97 9.33 20.07
N SER A 207 11.78 8.74 21.24
CA SER A 207 12.83 8.05 21.96
C SER A 207 12.34 6.72 22.53
N VAL A 208 13.29 5.89 22.95
CA VAL A 208 13.00 4.55 23.48
C VAL A 208 13.74 4.36 24.79
N SER A 209 13.07 3.72 25.73
CA SER A 209 13.67 3.22 26.97
C SER A 209 13.41 1.73 27.13
N TRP A 210 14.23 1.06 27.93
CA TRP A 210 14.00 -0.32 28.30
C TRP A 210 13.51 -0.42 29.72
N ASN A 211 12.43 -1.16 29.91
CA ASN A 211 11.97 -1.61 31.22
C ASN A 211 12.17 -3.13 31.33
N GLY A 212 13.31 -3.52 31.86
CA GLY A 212 13.78 -4.90 31.79
C GLY A 212 14.07 -5.29 30.34
N ARG A 213 13.31 -6.25 29.78
CA ARG A 213 13.40 -6.66 28.38
C ARG A 213 12.38 -5.98 27.49
N ASN A 214 11.46 -5.22 28.05
CA ASN A 214 10.40 -4.57 27.31
C ASN A 214 10.83 -3.22 26.81
N LEU A 215 10.62 -2.96 25.53
CA LEU A 215 10.83 -1.69 24.91
C LEU A 215 9.65 -0.75 25.23
N VAL A 216 9.94 0.48 25.61
CA VAL A 216 8.95 1.51 25.89
C VAL A 216 9.20 2.68 24.96
N TRP A 217 8.31 2.89 24.02
CA TRP A 217 8.31 4.00 23.09
C TRP A 217 7.77 5.26 23.78
N ARG A 218 8.37 6.41 23.47
CA ARG A 218 8.10 7.69 24.13
C ARG A 218 8.03 8.80 23.09
N ASP A 219 7.04 9.66 23.21
CA ASP A 219 6.90 10.89 22.41
C ASP A 219 7.69 12.07 23.00
N ASP A 220 8.87 11.80 23.53
CA ASP A 220 9.80 12.76 24.09
C ASP A 220 11.26 12.39 23.75
N THR A 221 12.21 13.25 24.14
CA THR A 221 13.65 13.04 23.93
C THR A 221 14.37 12.45 25.16
N LYS A 222 13.63 11.93 26.15
CA LYS A 222 14.19 11.49 27.45
C LYS A 222 14.45 9.99 27.53
N GLY A 223 14.21 9.25 26.44
CA GLY A 223 14.51 7.83 26.37
C GLY A 223 16.02 7.55 26.42
N THR A 224 16.37 6.31 26.72
CA THR A 224 17.77 5.85 26.72
C THR A 224 18.38 5.92 25.33
N PHE A 225 17.58 5.72 24.28
CA PHE A 225 17.98 5.84 22.87
C PHE A 225 17.09 6.89 22.21
N LEU A 226 17.71 7.92 21.63
CA LEU A 226 17.03 8.94 20.86
C LEU A 226 16.90 8.46 19.41
N VAL A 227 15.66 8.25 18.96
CA VAL A 227 15.35 7.83 17.59
C VAL A 227 15.24 9.04 16.67
N ASP A 228 14.44 10.02 17.08
CA ASP A 228 14.27 11.28 16.36
C ASP A 228 14.06 12.42 17.37
N GLY A 229 14.95 13.41 17.31
CA GLY A 229 14.91 14.58 18.19
C GLY A 229 14.81 15.89 17.42
N ASP A 230 14.69 15.85 16.10
CA ASP A 230 14.62 17.02 15.24
C ASP A 230 13.16 17.31 14.85
N GLU A 231 12.66 18.48 15.25
CA GLU A 231 11.30 18.94 14.92
C GLU A 231 11.08 19.24 13.42
N LEU A 232 12.13 19.15 12.60
CA LEU A 232 12.07 19.40 11.16
C LEU A 232 12.00 18.11 10.33
N THR A 233 12.29 16.98 10.97
CA THR A 233 12.31 15.66 10.32
C THR A 233 11.22 14.76 10.89
N VAL A 234 11.10 13.57 10.36
CA VAL A 234 10.23 12.51 10.89
C VAL A 234 11.07 11.26 11.14
N ALA A 235 10.64 10.44 12.08
CA ALA A 235 11.30 9.18 12.34
C ALA A 235 11.30 8.28 11.10
N ASN A 236 12.46 7.78 10.76
CA ASN A 236 12.71 6.86 9.64
C ASN A 236 13.66 5.75 10.13
N PHE A 237 13.48 4.55 9.61
CA PHE A 237 14.21 3.37 10.07
C PHE A 237 14.86 2.65 8.90
N ASP A 238 16.18 2.47 8.97
CA ASP A 238 16.85 1.43 8.20
C ASP A 238 16.69 0.06 8.88
N ALA A 239 17.09 -1.00 8.18
CA ALA A 239 16.90 -2.36 8.66
C ALA A 239 17.61 -2.60 10.00
N LYS A 240 18.83 -2.07 10.18
CA LYS A 240 19.60 -2.27 11.41
C LYS A 240 18.94 -1.57 12.61
N THR A 241 18.54 -0.32 12.43
CA THR A 241 17.84 0.43 13.49
C THR A 241 16.49 -0.22 13.82
N ALA A 242 15.77 -0.70 12.80
CA ALA A 242 14.50 -1.40 12.99
C ALA A 242 14.67 -2.70 13.79
N GLU A 243 15.72 -3.48 13.52
CA GLU A 243 16.05 -4.69 14.27
C GLU A 243 16.47 -4.37 15.69
N ASP A 244 17.40 -3.41 15.89
CA ASP A 244 17.89 -3.02 17.22
C ASP A 244 16.77 -2.51 18.14
N LEU A 245 15.73 -1.94 17.56
CA LEU A 245 14.56 -1.40 18.27
C LEU A 245 13.35 -2.35 18.26
N GLY A 246 13.50 -3.57 17.76
CA GLY A 246 12.42 -4.56 17.72
C GLY A 246 11.22 -4.14 16.87
N LEU A 247 11.42 -3.29 15.85
CA LEU A 247 10.43 -2.98 14.82
C LEU A 247 10.35 -4.06 13.77
N CYS A 248 11.45 -4.78 13.51
CA CYS A 248 11.44 -5.99 12.72
C CYS A 248 12.05 -7.15 13.52
N ASP A 249 11.64 -8.35 13.17
CA ASP A 249 12.01 -9.60 13.86
C ASP A 249 13.35 -10.17 13.37
N GLY A 250 13.94 -9.54 12.35
CA GLY A 250 15.26 -9.91 11.85
C GLY A 250 15.52 -9.45 10.43
N ILE A 251 16.80 -9.57 10.02
CA ILE A 251 17.28 -9.21 8.70
C ILE A 251 17.46 -10.47 7.87
N ALA A 252 16.79 -10.53 6.71
CA ALA A 252 16.81 -11.64 5.76
C ALA A 252 16.98 -11.11 4.33
N ASP A 253 18.09 -11.44 3.69
CA ASP A 253 18.38 -10.99 2.32
C ASP A 253 17.88 -11.99 1.25
N SER A 254 17.55 -13.19 1.67
CA SER A 254 17.03 -14.27 0.84
C SER A 254 15.81 -14.96 1.47
N VAL A 255 15.09 -15.75 0.69
CA VAL A 255 14.01 -16.60 1.23
C VAL A 255 14.59 -17.62 2.19
N GLU A 256 15.76 -18.12 1.93
CA GLU A 256 16.50 -19.07 2.78
C GLU A 256 16.79 -18.47 4.15
N ASP A 257 17.27 -17.22 4.21
CA ASP A 257 17.50 -16.50 5.46
C ASP A 257 16.19 -16.29 6.23
N LEU A 258 15.14 -15.86 5.50
CA LEU A 258 13.82 -15.66 6.10
C LEU A 258 13.27 -16.96 6.70
N MET A 259 13.32 -18.06 5.96
CA MET A 259 12.85 -19.35 6.44
C MET A 259 13.67 -19.85 7.62
N PHE A 260 15.00 -19.59 7.61
CA PHE A 260 15.86 -19.90 8.74
C PHE A 260 15.47 -19.13 10.01
N LEU A 261 15.22 -17.82 9.90
CA LEU A 261 14.77 -16.98 11.01
C LEU A 261 13.40 -17.40 11.54
N LEU A 262 12.51 -17.88 10.66
CA LEU A 262 11.22 -18.46 11.02
C LEU A 262 11.33 -19.86 11.66
N GLY A 263 12.54 -20.42 11.75
CA GLY A 263 12.79 -21.72 12.37
C GLY A 263 12.65 -22.93 11.44
N TYR A 264 12.42 -22.73 10.16
CA TYR A 264 12.29 -23.81 9.17
C TYR A 264 13.64 -24.14 8.55
N ARG A 265 13.93 -25.42 8.40
CA ARG A 265 15.11 -25.97 7.69
C ARG A 265 14.76 -26.48 6.30
N GLU A 266 13.51 -26.85 6.11
CA GLU A 266 12.95 -27.34 4.86
C GLU A 266 11.59 -26.69 4.63
N TRP A 267 11.26 -26.40 3.38
CA TRP A 267 9.96 -25.86 2.97
C TRP A 267 9.61 -26.33 1.56
N ASP A 268 8.32 -26.30 1.25
CA ASP A 268 7.79 -26.58 -0.09
C ASP A 268 7.57 -25.27 -0.85
N ASP A 269 8.46 -24.96 -1.77
CA ASP A 269 8.40 -23.78 -2.67
C ASP A 269 7.88 -24.16 -4.07
N SER A 270 7.22 -25.28 -4.22
CA SER A 270 6.72 -25.76 -5.51
C SER A 270 5.78 -24.77 -6.20
N LEU A 271 4.98 -24.02 -5.44
CA LEU A 271 4.12 -22.97 -5.98
C LEU A 271 4.94 -21.82 -6.58
N CYS A 272 5.99 -21.37 -5.88
CA CYS A 272 6.86 -20.30 -6.32
C CYS A 272 7.69 -20.71 -7.56
N LYS A 273 8.33 -21.89 -7.50
CA LYS A 273 9.15 -22.43 -8.59
C LYS A 273 8.36 -22.65 -9.88
N ASN A 274 7.10 -23.05 -9.77
CA ASN A 274 6.23 -23.25 -10.91
C ASN A 274 5.46 -21.99 -11.35
N ASN A 275 5.77 -20.84 -10.72
CA ASN A 275 5.08 -19.57 -10.97
C ASN A 275 3.55 -19.70 -10.78
N GLN A 276 3.16 -20.39 -9.71
CA GLN A 276 1.77 -20.68 -9.34
C GLN A 276 1.37 -19.99 -8.04
N ASP A 277 2.11 -18.98 -7.64
CA ASP A 277 1.85 -18.13 -6.48
C ASP A 277 1.38 -16.72 -6.89
N GLY A 278 1.32 -15.81 -5.95
CA GLY A 278 0.93 -14.42 -6.18
C GLY A 278 1.84 -13.66 -7.13
N THR A 279 3.09 -14.11 -7.30
CA THR A 279 4.06 -13.46 -8.19
C THR A 279 3.57 -13.40 -9.63
N LYS A 280 2.99 -14.49 -10.14
CA LYS A 280 2.41 -14.49 -11.48
C LYS A 280 1.21 -13.55 -11.60
N ILE A 281 0.27 -13.65 -10.66
CA ILE A 281 -0.99 -12.90 -10.72
C ILE A 281 -0.72 -11.39 -10.64
N VAL A 282 0.12 -10.98 -9.71
CA VAL A 282 0.48 -9.57 -9.50
C VAL A 282 1.40 -9.08 -10.63
N GLY A 283 2.41 -9.88 -11.01
CA GLY A 283 3.34 -9.52 -12.08
C GLY A 283 2.65 -9.34 -13.43
N ASP A 284 1.83 -10.29 -13.85
CA ASP A 284 1.07 -10.19 -15.11
C ASP A 284 0.15 -8.95 -15.09
N TYR A 285 -0.54 -8.70 -13.98
CA TYR A 285 -1.38 -7.53 -13.83
C TYR A 285 -0.60 -6.22 -13.96
N ILE A 286 0.54 -6.09 -13.28
CA ILE A 286 1.37 -4.88 -13.32
C ILE A 286 1.89 -4.62 -14.74
N LEU A 287 2.41 -5.64 -15.40
CA LEU A 287 2.90 -5.52 -16.78
C LEU A 287 1.79 -5.16 -17.76
N ASP A 288 0.63 -5.77 -17.61
CA ASP A 288 -0.51 -5.55 -18.50
C ASP A 288 -1.07 -4.13 -18.37
N TRP A 289 -1.32 -3.65 -17.16
CA TRP A 289 -1.87 -2.31 -16.99
C TRP A 289 -0.86 -1.22 -17.40
N ARG A 290 0.43 -1.40 -17.11
CA ARG A 290 1.48 -0.47 -17.55
C ARG A 290 1.56 -0.37 -19.06
N LYS A 291 1.47 -1.52 -19.78
CA LYS A 291 1.39 -1.57 -21.22
C LYS A 291 0.11 -0.92 -21.76
N ALA A 292 -1.03 -1.16 -21.11
CA ALA A 292 -2.30 -0.53 -21.48
C ALA A 292 -2.27 0.99 -21.25
N PHE A 293 -1.65 1.45 -20.16
CA PHE A 293 -1.48 2.87 -19.88
C PHE A 293 -0.62 3.56 -20.96
N ALA A 294 0.54 2.99 -21.32
CA ALA A 294 1.38 3.52 -22.38
C ALA A 294 0.62 3.66 -23.71
N LYS A 295 -0.10 2.60 -24.12
CA LYS A 295 -0.94 2.64 -25.34
C LYS A 295 -2.08 3.64 -25.26
N SER A 296 -2.68 3.81 -24.07
CA SER A 296 -3.74 4.80 -23.87
C SER A 296 -3.20 6.23 -23.96
N THR A 297 -1.95 6.44 -23.54
CA THR A 297 -1.27 7.75 -23.66
C THR A 297 -1.04 8.11 -25.14
N GLU A 298 -0.57 7.18 -25.94
CA GLU A 298 -0.46 7.35 -27.41
C GLU A 298 -1.82 7.65 -28.05
N SER A 299 -2.85 6.88 -27.66
CA SER A 299 -4.21 7.09 -28.16
C SER A 299 -4.78 8.45 -27.76
N PHE A 300 -4.50 8.93 -26.55
CA PHE A 300 -4.96 10.25 -26.12
C PHE A 300 -4.26 11.37 -26.89
N ALA A 301 -2.97 11.24 -27.19
CA ALA A 301 -2.24 12.17 -28.04
C ALA A 301 -2.81 12.22 -29.48
N GLU A 302 -3.22 11.05 -30.03
CA GLU A 302 -3.96 11.00 -31.30
C GLU A 302 -5.30 11.73 -31.22
N TYR A 303 -6.06 11.54 -30.15
CA TYR A 303 -7.30 12.29 -29.90
C TYR A 303 -7.05 13.80 -29.88
N GLU A 304 -6.08 14.28 -29.10
CA GLU A 304 -5.74 15.72 -29.06
C GLU A 304 -5.40 16.27 -30.44
N LYS A 305 -4.62 15.51 -31.23
CA LYS A 305 -4.24 15.88 -32.60
C LYS A 305 -5.42 15.95 -33.57
N PHE A 306 -6.37 15.03 -33.46
CA PHE A 306 -7.47 14.90 -34.44
C PHE A 306 -8.74 15.63 -34.04
N SER A 307 -8.93 15.93 -32.76
CA SER A 307 -10.17 16.54 -32.23
C SER A 307 -10.45 17.94 -32.76
N ALA A 308 -9.42 18.64 -33.23
CA ALA A 308 -9.54 19.99 -33.83
C ALA A 308 -9.89 19.96 -35.34
N ASP A 309 -9.75 18.80 -36.03
CA ASP A 309 -9.98 18.65 -37.45
C ASP A 309 -11.35 17.99 -37.74
N PRO A 310 -12.33 18.72 -38.30
CA PRO A 310 -13.66 18.18 -38.61
C PRO A 310 -13.63 16.93 -39.49
N LYS A 311 -12.61 16.80 -40.36
CA LYS A 311 -12.45 15.66 -41.26
C LYS A 311 -11.92 14.40 -40.53
N LYS A 312 -11.35 14.57 -39.33
CA LYS A 312 -10.75 13.51 -38.53
C LYS A 312 -11.54 13.15 -37.27
N MET A 313 -12.76 13.63 -37.14
CA MET A 313 -13.60 13.40 -35.94
C MET A 313 -13.80 11.92 -35.64
N ASN A 314 -13.95 11.06 -36.67
CA ASN A 314 -14.06 9.61 -36.45
C ASN A 314 -12.77 9.00 -35.89
N SER A 315 -11.61 9.47 -36.37
CA SER A 315 -10.31 9.04 -35.84
C SER A 315 -10.11 9.50 -34.40
N ALA A 316 -10.50 10.75 -34.08
CA ALA A 316 -10.47 11.27 -32.72
C ALA A 316 -11.36 10.42 -31.79
N LYS A 317 -12.59 10.11 -32.23
CA LYS A 317 -13.51 9.25 -31.48
C LYS A 317 -12.93 7.88 -31.21
N GLN A 318 -12.40 7.20 -32.23
CA GLN A 318 -11.77 5.87 -32.08
C GLN A 318 -10.57 5.90 -31.12
N ALA A 319 -9.76 6.96 -31.19
CA ALA A 319 -8.63 7.14 -30.30
C ALA A 319 -9.09 7.28 -28.84
N LEU A 320 -10.13 8.07 -28.58
CA LEU A 320 -10.68 8.25 -27.24
C LEU A 320 -11.43 7.00 -26.73
N GLU A 321 -12.05 6.23 -27.61
CA GLU A 321 -12.64 4.92 -27.28
C GLU A 321 -11.58 3.93 -26.80
N ARG A 322 -10.38 3.90 -27.41
CA ARG A 322 -9.26 3.07 -26.91
C ARG A 322 -8.83 3.46 -25.52
N VAL A 323 -8.81 4.76 -25.20
CA VAL A 323 -8.51 5.25 -23.82
C VAL A 323 -9.58 4.77 -22.84
N ARG A 324 -10.88 4.96 -23.19
CA ARG A 324 -12.00 4.49 -22.37
C ARG A 324 -11.90 2.99 -22.09
N ASP A 325 -11.65 2.20 -23.12
CA ASP A 325 -11.62 0.74 -23.02
C ASP A 325 -10.43 0.26 -22.16
N ALA A 326 -9.28 0.95 -22.26
CA ALA A 326 -8.15 0.70 -21.38
C ALA A 326 -8.48 1.00 -19.91
N MET A 327 -9.17 2.12 -19.63
CA MET A 327 -9.62 2.48 -18.28
C MET A 327 -10.63 1.47 -17.72
N LYS A 328 -11.59 1.01 -18.53
CA LYS A 328 -12.58 0.01 -18.12
C LYS A 328 -11.95 -1.34 -17.82
N LYS A 329 -10.97 -1.74 -18.63
CA LYS A 329 -10.28 -3.02 -18.46
C LYS A 329 -9.32 -3.03 -17.28
N TYR A 330 -8.62 -1.92 -17.05
CA TYR A 330 -7.62 -1.77 -15.99
C TYR A 330 -7.91 -0.53 -15.16
N PRO A 331 -8.54 -0.68 -13.99
CA PRO A 331 -8.80 0.47 -13.09
C PRO A 331 -7.54 1.25 -12.68
N ALA A 332 -6.35 0.61 -12.72
CA ALA A 332 -5.07 1.30 -12.54
C ALA A 332 -4.82 2.36 -13.63
N VAL A 333 -5.23 2.11 -14.87
CA VAL A 333 -5.13 3.07 -15.97
C VAL A 333 -6.01 4.29 -15.70
N GLU A 334 -7.25 4.10 -15.24
CA GLU A 334 -8.10 5.21 -14.84
C GLU A 334 -7.52 5.99 -13.68
N PHE A 335 -7.02 5.29 -12.65
CA PHE A 335 -6.37 5.90 -11.49
C PHE A 335 -5.20 6.81 -11.93
N ARG A 336 -4.33 6.33 -12.83
CA ARG A 336 -3.20 7.10 -13.36
C ARG A 336 -3.67 8.31 -14.17
N TRP A 337 -4.59 8.16 -15.10
CA TRP A 337 -5.14 9.26 -15.88
C TRP A 337 -5.81 10.34 -15.02
N LYS A 338 -6.56 9.91 -14.01
CA LYS A 338 -7.19 10.83 -13.06
C LYS A 338 -6.14 11.59 -12.23
N SER A 339 -5.09 10.90 -11.81
CA SER A 339 -3.99 11.47 -11.03
C SER A 339 -3.16 12.47 -11.84
N GLU A 340 -2.77 12.08 -13.05
CA GLU A 340 -1.84 12.85 -13.87
C GLU A 340 -2.49 14.03 -14.58
N ARG A 341 -3.69 13.84 -15.10
CA ARG A 341 -4.36 14.82 -15.96
C ARG A 341 -5.79 15.19 -15.55
N GLY A 342 -6.29 14.66 -14.44
CA GLY A 342 -7.68 14.85 -14.02
C GLY A 342 -8.70 14.14 -14.94
N LEU A 343 -8.24 13.20 -15.78
CA LEU A 343 -9.06 12.52 -16.77
C LEU A 343 -9.64 11.24 -16.16
N SER A 344 -10.89 11.32 -15.69
CA SER A 344 -11.66 10.15 -15.22
C SER A 344 -12.43 9.48 -16.36
N LEU A 345 -12.92 8.28 -16.13
CA LEU A 345 -13.78 7.57 -17.09
C LEU A 345 -15.01 8.41 -17.48
N ASP A 346 -15.65 9.08 -16.51
CA ASP A 346 -16.82 9.95 -16.76
C ASP A 346 -16.46 11.12 -17.68
N VAL A 347 -15.27 11.71 -17.49
CA VAL A 347 -14.80 12.80 -18.37
C VAL A 347 -14.56 12.27 -19.78
N VAL A 348 -13.97 11.09 -19.93
CA VAL A 348 -13.76 10.47 -21.25
C VAL A 348 -15.09 10.18 -21.94
N GLU A 349 -16.07 9.64 -21.19
CA GLU A 349 -17.40 9.37 -21.74
C GLU A 349 -18.13 10.65 -22.16
N LYS A 350 -18.00 11.74 -21.40
CA LYS A 350 -18.53 13.05 -21.77
C LYS A 350 -17.90 13.58 -23.07
N LEU A 351 -16.55 13.51 -23.17
CA LEU A 351 -15.85 13.91 -24.41
C LEU A 351 -16.30 13.09 -25.62
N LEU A 352 -16.55 11.78 -25.44
CA LEU A 352 -17.08 10.92 -26.52
C LEU A 352 -18.48 11.35 -26.96
N LEU A 353 -19.35 11.78 -26.03
CA LEU A 353 -20.67 12.32 -26.37
C LEU A 353 -20.55 13.63 -27.15
N GLU A 354 -19.70 14.54 -26.71
CA GLU A 354 -19.45 15.81 -27.39
C GLU A 354 -18.94 15.60 -28.84
N LEU A 355 -18.01 14.66 -29.04
CA LEU A 355 -17.53 14.30 -30.38
C LEU A 355 -18.66 13.73 -31.27
N LYS A 356 -19.55 12.92 -30.69
CA LYS A 356 -20.69 12.37 -31.41
C LYS A 356 -21.69 13.44 -31.86
N GLU A 357 -21.92 14.44 -31.03
CA GLU A 357 -22.80 15.56 -31.34
C GLU A 357 -22.18 16.46 -32.43
N LYS A 358 -20.89 16.80 -32.32
CA LYS A 358 -20.16 17.55 -33.33
C LYS A 358 -20.15 16.84 -34.68
N SER A 359 -20.03 15.52 -34.71
CA SER A 359 -20.04 14.74 -35.96
C SER A 359 -21.40 14.74 -36.65
N LYS A 360 -22.50 14.82 -35.89
CA LYS A 360 -23.87 14.92 -36.41
C LYS A 360 -24.15 16.32 -36.96
N SER A 361 -23.76 17.38 -36.32
CA SER A 361 -23.96 18.78 -36.77
C SER A 361 -23.14 19.11 -38.01
N GLY A 362 -21.94 18.54 -38.18
CA GLY A 362 -21.11 18.71 -39.38
C GLY A 362 -21.62 17.94 -40.60
N SER A 363 -22.44 16.92 -40.43
CA SER A 363 -23.05 16.13 -41.55
C SER A 363 -24.36 16.72 -42.07
N GLY A 364 -24.95 17.72 -41.40
CA GLY A 364 -26.24 18.32 -41.73
C GLY A 364 -26.17 19.52 -42.70
N GLY A 365 -24.95 19.98 -43.12
CA GLY A 365 -24.75 21.18 -43.91
C GLY A 365 -24.62 20.98 -45.44
N GLY A 366 -24.85 19.77 -45.95
CA GLY A 366 -24.63 19.46 -47.37
C GLY A 366 -25.85 18.99 -48.15
N GLY A 367 -27.04 19.50 -47.86
CA GLY A 367 -28.23 19.11 -48.61
C GLY A 367 -29.25 20.22 -48.75
N GLY A 368 -29.28 20.85 -49.90
CA GLY A 368 -30.46 21.64 -50.27
C GLY A 368 -30.20 23.00 -50.92
N GLY A 369 -30.32 23.08 -52.21
CA GLY A 369 -30.43 24.35 -52.88
C GLY A 369 -30.20 24.33 -54.38
N GLY A 370 -30.59 23.24 -55.01
CA GLY A 370 -30.86 23.29 -56.46
C GLY A 370 -32.27 23.84 -56.70
N LEU A 371 -32.44 25.12 -56.77
CA LEU A 371 -33.64 25.71 -57.40
C LEU A 371 -33.30 26.03 -58.81
N GLY A 372 -33.69 25.15 -59.73
CA GLY A 372 -33.93 25.50 -61.08
C GLY A 372 -35.12 26.43 -61.17
N GLY A 373 -34.98 27.52 -61.87
CA GLY A 373 -36.02 28.46 -62.16
C GLY A 373 -35.83 28.96 -63.57
N ARG A 374 -36.79 28.76 -64.31
CA ARG A 374 -36.98 29.29 -65.66
C ARG A 374 -36.83 30.83 -65.70
#